data_d2a072cb294a993d050d69956e1a0002
#
_entry.id   d2a072cb294a993d050d69956e1a0002
#
_cell.length_a   1.000
_cell.length_b   1.000
_cell.length_c   1.000
_cell.angle_alpha   90.00
_cell.angle_beta   90.00
_cell.angle_gamma   90.00
#
_symmetry.space_group_name_H-M   'P 1'
#
loop_
_entity.id
_entity.type
_entity.pdbx_description
1 polymer ?
#
loop_
_entity_poly.entity_id
_entity_poly.type
_entity_poly.pdbx_seq_one_letter_code
_entity_poly.pdbx_strand_id
1 'polypeptide(L)'
;MKTIKNIVLVHGAFADGSGWKGVYELLTKKGYNVTIVHNPLTSLEDGVTATKTALSRQDGPAVLVGHSYGGVLITEAGNHPNVASLVYVAAFQPDNGETALQWAQTAAPAPESGVLPPDDNGIIYYDKDKYHAGICADLSEETAQFMYASQGAFYVKGFVTPISNAAWRTKPAYAVIATDDKSLAPEIQHAMYKRSNTIATEVKGSHAVYISQPEAVAQIIITASNIE
;
A
#
# COMPACT_ATOMS: atom_id res chain seq x y z
N MET A 1 6.53 -11.79 24.36
CA MET A 1 6.11 -10.96 23.18
C MET A 1 6.25 -9.48 23.50
N LYS A 2 6.95 -8.73 22.67
CA LYS A 2 7.08 -7.27 22.76
C LYS A 2 6.15 -6.64 21.74
N THR A 3 5.25 -5.76 22.18
CA THR A 3 4.34 -5.05 21.25
C THR A 3 5.03 -3.81 20.69
N ILE A 4 5.16 -3.73 19.39
CA ILE A 4 5.63 -2.54 18.66
C ILE A 4 4.53 -1.50 18.69
N LYS A 5 4.84 -0.29 19.14
CA LYS A 5 3.84 0.79 19.30
C LYS A 5 3.82 1.78 18.14
N ASN A 6 4.87 1.86 17.35
CA ASN A 6 4.94 2.78 16.23
C ASN A 6 4.43 2.12 14.94
N ILE A 7 3.55 2.80 14.23
CA ILE A 7 2.99 2.38 12.96
C ILE A 7 3.25 3.48 11.93
N VAL A 8 3.80 3.12 10.78
CA VAL A 8 4.04 4.04 9.66
C VAL A 8 3.21 3.57 8.47
N LEU A 9 2.27 4.41 8.02
CA LEU A 9 1.31 4.12 6.95
C LEU A 9 1.70 4.84 5.67
N VAL A 10 1.78 4.11 4.55
CA VAL A 10 2.17 4.63 3.23
C VAL A 10 1.05 4.38 2.23
N HIS A 11 0.50 5.45 1.63
CA HIS A 11 -0.55 5.36 0.61
C HIS A 11 0.01 5.00 -0.76
N GLY A 12 -0.86 4.49 -1.63
CA GLY A 12 -0.55 4.12 -3.02
C GLY A 12 -0.71 5.28 -4.02
N ALA A 13 -0.67 4.92 -5.30
CA ALA A 13 -1.03 5.81 -6.40
C ALA A 13 -2.55 6.09 -6.40
N PHE A 14 -2.97 7.17 -7.06
CA PHE A 14 -4.36 7.57 -7.22
C PHE A 14 -5.11 7.79 -5.90
N ALA A 15 -4.38 8.02 -4.81
CA ALA A 15 -4.89 8.24 -3.46
C ALA A 15 -3.95 9.19 -2.71
N ASP A 16 -4.33 9.57 -1.51
CA ASP A 16 -3.51 10.32 -0.57
C ASP A 16 -3.55 9.72 0.84
N GLY A 17 -2.93 10.40 1.79
CA GLY A 17 -2.88 9.95 3.18
C GLY A 17 -4.21 9.99 3.92
N SER A 18 -5.23 10.71 3.42
CA SER A 18 -6.52 10.87 4.09
C SER A 18 -7.33 9.57 4.17
N GLY A 19 -7.12 8.66 3.20
CA GLY A 19 -7.76 7.35 3.20
C GLY A 19 -7.41 6.50 4.43
N TRP A 20 -6.29 6.75 5.07
CA TRP A 20 -5.90 6.04 6.29
C TRP A 20 -6.67 6.47 7.56
N LYS A 21 -7.57 7.47 7.48
CA LYS A 21 -8.24 8.05 8.65
C LYS A 21 -8.89 6.99 9.55
N GLY A 22 -9.69 6.08 8.99
CA GLY A 22 -10.37 5.04 9.78
C GLY A 22 -9.40 4.12 10.52
N VAL A 23 -8.38 3.63 9.83
CA VAL A 23 -7.31 2.81 10.43
C VAL A 23 -6.54 3.60 11.49
N TYR A 24 -6.21 4.86 11.21
CA TYR A 24 -5.54 5.77 12.17
C TYR A 24 -6.33 5.90 13.48
N GLU A 25 -7.63 6.17 13.39
CA GLU A 25 -8.50 6.35 14.57
C GLU A 25 -8.59 5.07 15.41
N LEU A 26 -8.69 3.91 14.77
CA LEU A 26 -8.73 2.61 15.45
C LEU A 26 -7.41 2.29 16.17
N LEU A 27 -6.28 2.52 15.51
CA LEU A 27 -4.96 2.26 16.08
C LEU A 27 -4.61 3.22 17.22
N THR A 28 -4.86 4.51 17.04
CA THR A 28 -4.59 5.52 18.09
C THR A 28 -5.45 5.32 19.33
N LYS A 29 -6.73 4.94 19.16
CA LYS A 29 -7.62 4.56 20.27
C LYS A 29 -7.08 3.37 21.07
N LYS A 30 -6.28 2.49 20.44
CA LYS A 30 -5.61 1.35 21.10
C LYS A 30 -4.18 1.69 21.61
N GLY A 31 -3.80 2.96 21.59
CA GLY A 31 -2.52 3.45 22.13
C GLY A 31 -1.31 3.19 21.23
N TYR A 32 -1.51 3.10 19.91
CA TYR A 32 -0.43 3.11 18.94
C TYR A 32 -0.07 4.53 18.51
N ASN A 33 1.20 4.76 18.23
CA ASN A 33 1.72 5.98 17.62
C ASN A 33 1.67 5.81 16.10
N VAL A 34 0.84 6.58 15.42
CA VAL A 34 0.63 6.41 13.98
C VAL A 34 1.18 7.62 13.23
N THR A 35 2.03 7.35 12.24
CA THR A 35 2.55 8.35 11.31
C THR A 35 2.08 8.01 9.89
N ILE A 36 1.51 8.98 9.19
CA ILE A 36 1.09 8.84 7.79
C ILE A 36 2.12 9.54 6.91
N VAL A 37 2.67 8.80 5.94
CA VAL A 37 3.68 9.33 5.02
C VAL A 37 2.97 10.06 3.88
N HIS A 38 3.41 11.28 3.59
CA HIS A 38 3.10 11.97 2.35
C HIS A 38 4.02 11.45 1.26
N ASN A 39 3.50 10.49 0.49
CA ASN A 39 4.21 9.93 -0.65
C ASN A 39 4.13 10.91 -1.84
N PRO A 40 5.27 11.44 -2.35
CA PRO A 40 5.26 12.42 -3.43
C PRO A 40 4.84 11.85 -4.80
N LEU A 41 4.87 10.52 -4.97
CA LEU A 41 4.49 9.80 -6.20
C LEU A 41 5.34 10.14 -7.45
N THR A 42 6.46 10.85 -7.29
CA THR A 42 7.33 11.31 -8.37
C THR A 42 8.32 10.25 -8.85
N SER A 43 8.82 9.43 -7.93
CA SER A 43 9.72 8.31 -8.24
C SER A 43 9.74 7.30 -7.09
N LEU A 44 10.31 6.11 -7.33
CA LEU A 44 10.59 5.14 -6.26
C LEU A 44 11.51 5.75 -5.20
N GLU A 45 12.58 6.43 -5.62
CA GLU A 45 13.59 7.04 -4.75
C GLU A 45 12.99 8.10 -3.81
N ASP A 46 12.16 9.00 -4.35
CA ASP A 46 11.52 10.06 -3.56
C ASP A 46 10.54 9.48 -2.53
N GLY A 47 9.72 8.49 -2.94
CA GLY A 47 8.79 7.81 -2.05
C GLY A 47 9.51 7.02 -0.95
N VAL A 48 10.59 6.34 -1.28
CA VAL A 48 11.47 5.64 -0.31
C VAL A 48 12.11 6.64 0.65
N THR A 49 12.58 7.77 0.15
CA THR A 49 13.18 8.85 0.97
C THR A 49 12.17 9.42 1.96
N ALA A 50 10.94 9.72 1.50
CA ALA A 50 9.86 10.19 2.38
C ALA A 50 9.53 9.15 3.46
N THR A 51 9.46 7.87 3.09
CA THR A 51 9.19 6.76 4.01
C THR A 51 10.31 6.60 5.04
N LYS A 52 11.57 6.59 4.62
CA LYS A 52 12.73 6.51 5.52
C LYS A 52 12.83 7.71 6.46
N THR A 53 12.46 8.91 6.00
CA THR A 53 12.39 10.12 6.84
C THR A 53 11.36 9.95 7.96
N ALA A 54 10.19 9.41 7.64
CA ALA A 54 9.17 9.12 8.67
C ALA A 54 9.64 8.05 9.66
N LEU A 55 10.32 7.00 9.19
CA LEU A 55 10.89 5.94 10.03
C LEU A 55 11.99 6.45 10.96
N SER A 56 12.85 7.35 10.48
CA SER A 56 13.95 7.93 11.28
C SER A 56 13.44 8.82 12.42
N ARG A 57 12.20 9.30 12.35
CA ARG A 57 11.57 10.11 13.41
C ARG A 57 10.86 9.27 14.49
N GLN A 58 10.80 7.95 14.31
CA GLN A 58 10.22 7.06 15.32
C GLN A 58 11.20 6.89 16.50
N ASP A 59 10.66 6.84 17.71
CA ASP A 59 11.42 6.63 18.95
C ASP A 59 11.83 5.16 19.19
N GLY A 60 11.55 4.28 18.23
CA GLY A 60 11.85 2.85 18.31
C GLY A 60 11.35 2.09 17.09
N PRO A 61 11.28 0.75 17.20
CA PRO A 61 10.83 -0.09 16.10
C PRO A 61 9.39 0.21 15.68
N ALA A 62 9.10 0.07 14.40
CA ALA A 62 7.82 0.36 13.78
C ALA A 62 7.32 -0.80 12.91
N VAL A 63 6.01 -0.95 12.82
CA VAL A 63 5.35 -1.69 11.74
C VAL A 63 5.22 -0.76 10.55
N LEU A 64 5.73 -1.15 9.39
CA LEU A 64 5.66 -0.39 8.16
C LEU A 64 4.55 -0.96 7.26
N VAL A 65 3.55 -0.14 6.93
CA VAL A 65 2.34 -0.56 6.23
C VAL A 65 2.26 0.15 4.88
N GLY A 66 2.03 -0.58 3.80
CA GLY A 66 1.87 -0.01 2.46
C GLY A 66 0.60 -0.48 1.76
N HIS A 67 -0.17 0.46 1.21
CA HIS A 67 -1.32 0.19 0.36
C HIS A 67 -0.92 0.30 -1.11
N SER A 68 -1.35 -0.64 -1.95
CA SER A 68 -1.19 -0.57 -3.41
C SER A 68 0.28 -0.34 -3.82
N TYR A 69 0.59 0.73 -4.57
CA TYR A 69 1.95 1.14 -4.90
C TYR A 69 2.80 1.44 -3.64
N GLY A 70 2.18 1.80 -2.52
CA GLY A 70 2.87 1.91 -1.23
C GLY A 70 3.59 0.63 -0.81
N GLY A 71 3.14 -0.54 -1.28
CA GLY A 71 3.81 -1.82 -1.09
C GLY A 71 5.19 -1.89 -1.76
N VAL A 72 5.36 -1.26 -2.93
CA VAL A 72 6.67 -1.12 -3.59
C VAL A 72 7.62 -0.31 -2.71
N LEU A 73 7.12 0.80 -2.15
CA LEU A 73 7.91 1.69 -1.30
C LEU A 73 8.35 1.01 0.00
N ILE A 74 7.42 0.26 0.65
CA ILE A 74 7.77 -0.45 1.89
C ILE A 74 8.68 -1.65 1.62
N THR A 75 8.62 -2.25 0.45
CA THR A 75 9.53 -3.32 0.04
C THR A 75 10.98 -2.80 0.01
N GLU A 76 11.23 -1.61 -0.53
CA GLU A 76 12.56 -1.01 -0.60
C GLU A 76 12.97 -0.32 0.71
N ALA A 77 12.07 0.47 1.32
CA ALA A 77 12.35 1.21 2.56
C ALA A 77 12.41 0.32 3.81
N GLY A 78 11.83 -0.88 3.75
CA GLY A 78 11.69 -1.78 4.90
C GLY A 78 13.01 -2.33 5.45
N ASN A 79 14.13 -2.12 4.74
CA ASN A 79 15.47 -2.43 5.26
C ASN A 79 15.97 -1.39 6.29
N HIS A 80 15.20 -0.32 6.55
CA HIS A 80 15.54 0.65 7.61
C HIS A 80 15.59 -0.03 8.98
N PRO A 81 16.58 0.29 9.86
CA PRO A 81 16.78 -0.39 11.16
C PRO A 81 15.55 -0.31 12.08
N ASN A 82 14.75 0.74 11.99
CA ASN A 82 13.51 0.88 12.77
C ASN A 82 12.34 0.03 12.25
N VAL A 83 12.45 -0.70 11.15
CA VAL A 83 11.36 -1.58 10.68
C VAL A 83 11.44 -2.93 11.34
N ALA A 84 10.41 -3.30 12.09
CA ALA A 84 10.28 -4.58 12.76
C ALA A 84 9.49 -5.61 11.92
N SER A 85 8.44 -5.17 11.23
CA SER A 85 7.59 -5.99 10.37
C SER A 85 6.96 -5.16 9.26
N LEU A 86 6.45 -5.84 8.23
CA LEU A 86 5.83 -5.25 7.04
C LEU A 86 4.36 -5.69 6.95
N VAL A 87 3.48 -4.78 6.51
CA VAL A 87 2.09 -5.10 6.20
C VAL A 87 1.73 -4.57 4.81
N TYR A 88 1.33 -5.45 3.93
CA TYR A 88 0.89 -5.15 2.57
C TYR A 88 -0.64 -5.15 2.52
N VAL A 89 -1.26 -4.05 2.12
CA VAL A 89 -2.71 -3.92 2.06
C VAL A 89 -3.13 -3.73 0.60
N ALA A 90 -3.72 -4.77 -0.01
CA ALA A 90 -4.05 -4.78 -1.45
C ALA A 90 -2.88 -4.24 -2.29
N ALA A 91 -1.66 -4.73 -2.06
CA ALA A 91 -0.44 -4.03 -2.42
C ALA A 91 0.53 -4.87 -3.25
N PHE A 92 1.34 -4.18 -4.05
CA PHE A 92 2.48 -4.80 -4.72
C PHE A 92 3.56 -5.22 -3.73
N GLN A 93 4.17 -6.38 -3.98
CA GLN A 93 5.29 -6.92 -3.20
C GLN A 93 6.36 -7.47 -4.18
N PRO A 94 7.02 -6.59 -4.93
CA PRO A 94 8.06 -7.01 -5.88
C PRO A 94 9.30 -7.54 -5.17
N ASP A 95 10.09 -8.32 -5.91
CA ASP A 95 11.39 -8.81 -5.48
C ASP A 95 12.53 -8.00 -6.12
N ASN A 96 13.77 -8.30 -5.76
CA ASN A 96 14.97 -7.69 -6.33
C ASN A 96 14.95 -7.79 -7.87
N GLY A 97 15.12 -6.67 -8.54
CA GLY A 97 15.09 -6.56 -9.99
C GLY A 97 13.69 -6.50 -10.61
N GLU A 98 12.62 -6.66 -9.82
CA GLU A 98 11.24 -6.58 -10.31
C GLU A 98 10.64 -5.17 -10.15
N THR A 99 9.66 -4.87 -10.99
CA THR A 99 8.92 -3.61 -10.99
C THR A 99 7.43 -3.84 -10.70
N ALA A 100 6.72 -2.80 -10.29
CA ALA A 100 5.26 -2.87 -10.16
C ALA A 100 4.59 -3.12 -11.51
N LEU A 101 5.09 -2.52 -12.60
CA LEU A 101 4.54 -2.70 -13.93
C LEU A 101 4.61 -4.16 -14.40
N GLN A 102 5.73 -4.84 -14.18
CA GLN A 102 5.86 -6.26 -14.52
C GLN A 102 4.77 -7.10 -13.83
N TRP A 103 4.52 -6.85 -12.54
CA TRP A 103 3.47 -7.56 -11.81
C TRP A 103 2.07 -7.19 -12.30
N ALA A 104 1.79 -5.91 -12.54
CA ALA A 104 0.50 -5.47 -13.09
C ALA A 104 0.18 -6.13 -14.46
N GLN A 105 1.19 -6.48 -15.24
CA GLN A 105 1.05 -7.12 -16.54
C GLN A 105 0.93 -8.65 -16.49
N THR A 106 1.01 -9.29 -15.32
CA THR A 106 0.87 -10.74 -15.17
C THR A 106 -0.56 -11.24 -15.30
N ALA A 107 -1.55 -10.35 -15.18
CA ALA A 107 -2.96 -10.64 -15.44
C ALA A 107 -3.56 -9.54 -16.33
N ALA A 108 -4.62 -9.90 -17.05
CA ALA A 108 -5.39 -8.90 -17.80
C ALA A 108 -6.08 -7.92 -16.82
N PRO A 109 -6.09 -6.61 -17.12
CA PRO A 109 -6.81 -5.65 -16.29
C PRO A 109 -8.30 -5.95 -16.27
N ALA A 110 -8.95 -5.75 -15.12
CA ALA A 110 -10.40 -5.86 -15.04
C ALA A 110 -11.08 -4.83 -15.95
N PRO A 111 -12.28 -5.10 -16.49
CA PRO A 111 -13.01 -4.14 -17.34
C PRO A 111 -13.25 -2.79 -16.64
N GLU A 112 -13.39 -2.79 -15.32
CA GLU A 112 -13.57 -1.63 -14.47
C GLU A 112 -12.28 -0.84 -14.25
N SER A 113 -11.11 -1.43 -14.51
CA SER A 113 -9.82 -0.74 -14.36
C SER A 113 -9.73 0.49 -15.28
N GLY A 114 -9.32 1.60 -14.71
CA GLY A 114 -9.28 2.90 -15.40
C GLY A 114 -7.87 3.53 -15.41
N VAL A 115 -6.82 2.74 -15.23
CA VAL A 115 -5.45 3.26 -15.33
C VAL A 115 -5.18 3.68 -16.78
N LEU A 116 -4.93 4.98 -16.99
CA LEU A 116 -4.65 5.56 -18.31
C LEU A 116 -3.17 5.42 -18.67
N PRO A 117 -2.82 5.43 -19.96
CA PRO A 117 -1.43 5.57 -20.37
C PRO A 117 -0.80 6.86 -19.82
N PRO A 118 0.54 6.89 -19.59
CA PRO A 118 1.20 8.11 -19.16
C PRO A 118 1.05 9.20 -20.24
N ASP A 119 0.87 10.44 -19.77
CA ASP A 119 0.88 11.63 -20.63
C ASP A 119 2.30 12.01 -21.10
N ASP A 120 2.43 13.10 -21.85
CA ASP A 120 3.72 13.59 -22.38
C ASP A 120 4.72 13.97 -21.29
N ASN A 121 4.28 14.17 -20.05
CA ASN A 121 5.11 14.45 -18.88
C ASN A 121 5.43 13.18 -18.07
N GLY A 122 4.94 12.03 -18.51
CA GLY A 122 5.11 10.75 -17.83
C GLY A 122 4.20 10.58 -16.61
N ILE A 123 3.09 11.34 -16.52
CA ILE A 123 2.12 11.24 -15.43
C ILE A 123 1.02 10.26 -15.83
N ILE A 124 0.73 9.32 -14.94
CA ILE A 124 -0.37 8.36 -15.06
C ILE A 124 -1.56 8.90 -14.27
N TYR A 125 -2.70 8.97 -14.91
CA TYR A 125 -3.98 9.32 -14.31
C TYR A 125 -4.91 8.11 -14.27
N TYR A 126 -5.92 8.21 -13.44
CA TYR A 126 -7.03 7.26 -13.46
C TYR A 126 -8.22 7.88 -14.18
N ASP A 127 -8.89 7.10 -15.04
CA ASP A 127 -10.12 7.52 -15.72
C ASP A 127 -11.20 7.88 -14.68
N LYS A 128 -11.74 9.09 -14.79
CA LYS A 128 -12.71 9.65 -13.83
C LYS A 128 -13.96 8.78 -13.72
N ASP A 129 -14.48 8.33 -14.88
CA ASP A 129 -15.74 7.61 -14.93
C ASP A 129 -15.58 6.14 -14.43
N LYS A 130 -14.34 5.65 -14.39
CA LYS A 130 -14.00 4.31 -13.88
C LYS A 130 -13.46 4.31 -12.45
N TYR A 131 -13.16 5.47 -11.87
CA TYR A 131 -12.49 5.55 -10.57
C TYR A 131 -13.27 4.85 -9.46
N HIS A 132 -14.59 5.11 -9.36
CA HIS A 132 -15.44 4.47 -8.36
C HIS A 132 -15.45 2.95 -8.53
N ALA A 133 -15.76 2.46 -9.73
CA ALA A 133 -15.86 1.02 -9.99
C ALA A 133 -14.51 0.29 -9.87
N GLY A 134 -13.41 0.94 -10.26
CA GLY A 134 -12.10 0.31 -10.30
C GLY A 134 -11.32 0.39 -8.99
N ILE A 135 -11.48 1.48 -8.23
CA ILE A 135 -10.69 1.73 -7.00
C ILE A 135 -11.52 1.44 -5.73
N CYS A 136 -12.77 1.90 -5.67
CA CYS A 136 -13.50 2.01 -4.40
C CYS A 136 -14.99 1.68 -4.56
N ALA A 137 -15.30 0.60 -5.29
CA ALA A 137 -16.66 0.19 -5.64
C ALA A 137 -17.60 -0.06 -4.43
N ASP A 138 -17.03 -0.31 -3.27
CA ASP A 138 -17.73 -0.58 -2.00
C ASP A 138 -17.85 0.67 -1.10
N LEU A 139 -17.44 1.85 -1.58
CA LEU A 139 -17.61 3.13 -0.90
C LEU A 139 -18.76 3.94 -1.52
N SER A 140 -19.18 5.00 -0.84
CA SER A 140 -20.18 5.92 -1.42
C SER A 140 -19.59 6.69 -2.60
N GLU A 141 -20.47 7.10 -3.53
CA GLU A 141 -20.05 7.93 -4.66
C GLU A 141 -19.44 9.26 -4.22
N GLU A 142 -19.95 9.88 -3.16
CA GLU A 142 -19.39 11.10 -2.56
C GLU A 142 -17.94 10.89 -2.11
N THR A 143 -17.68 9.74 -1.43
CA THR A 143 -16.32 9.38 -1.01
C THR A 143 -15.41 9.13 -2.22
N ALA A 144 -15.90 8.43 -3.24
CA ALA A 144 -15.15 8.18 -4.47
C ALA A 144 -14.80 9.48 -5.22
N GLN A 145 -15.73 10.43 -5.29
CA GLN A 145 -15.49 11.74 -5.89
C GLN A 145 -14.43 12.54 -5.12
N PHE A 146 -14.47 12.51 -3.78
CA PHE A 146 -13.45 13.15 -2.95
C PHE A 146 -12.07 12.51 -3.17
N MET A 147 -12.00 11.18 -3.15
CA MET A 147 -10.74 10.44 -3.38
C MET A 147 -10.15 10.75 -4.77
N TYR A 148 -11.00 10.78 -5.80
CA TYR A 148 -10.57 11.16 -7.14
C TYR A 148 -10.00 12.58 -7.19
N ALA A 149 -10.66 13.54 -6.52
CA ALA A 149 -10.22 14.93 -6.50
C ALA A 149 -8.93 15.18 -5.69
N SER A 150 -8.65 14.31 -4.70
CA SER A 150 -7.51 14.45 -3.79
C SER A 150 -6.27 13.65 -4.23
N GLN A 151 -6.37 12.85 -5.32
CA GLN A 151 -5.24 12.05 -5.79
C GLN A 151 -4.06 12.92 -6.22
N GLY A 152 -2.83 12.48 -5.88
CA GLY A 152 -1.60 13.09 -6.36
C GLY A 152 -1.22 12.64 -7.78
N ALA A 153 -0.42 13.42 -8.49
CA ALA A 153 0.15 13.05 -9.78
C ALA A 153 1.11 11.86 -9.62
N PHE A 154 0.81 10.74 -10.27
CA PHE A 154 1.64 9.55 -10.22
C PHE A 154 2.53 9.43 -11.45
N TYR A 155 3.84 9.52 -11.26
CA TYR A 155 4.80 9.43 -12.35
C TYR A 155 5.16 7.99 -12.69
N VAL A 156 5.14 7.66 -13.99
CA VAL A 156 5.48 6.34 -14.53
C VAL A 156 6.82 5.81 -14.04
N LYS A 157 7.78 6.71 -13.77
CA LYS A 157 9.10 6.38 -13.24
C LYS A 157 9.01 5.52 -11.95
N GLY A 158 8.06 5.82 -11.06
CA GLY A 158 7.83 4.99 -9.86
C GLY A 158 7.38 3.58 -10.20
N PHE A 159 6.57 3.44 -11.25
CA PHE A 159 5.97 2.17 -11.64
C PHE A 159 6.92 1.22 -12.38
N VAL A 160 7.92 1.78 -13.09
CA VAL A 160 8.88 1.02 -13.92
C VAL A 160 10.27 0.86 -13.27
N THR A 161 10.54 1.51 -12.13
CA THR A 161 11.83 1.38 -11.45
C THR A 161 11.88 0.07 -10.65
N PRO A 162 12.89 -0.77 -10.86
CA PRO A 162 13.02 -2.05 -10.16
C PRO A 162 13.44 -1.88 -8.71
N ILE A 163 12.99 -2.80 -7.85
CA ILE A 163 13.45 -2.93 -6.46
C ILE A 163 14.91 -3.39 -6.41
N SER A 164 15.70 -2.80 -5.54
CA SER A 164 17.10 -3.17 -5.33
C SER A 164 17.31 -4.14 -4.17
N ASN A 165 16.51 -4.03 -3.11
CA ASN A 165 16.66 -4.83 -1.90
C ASN A 165 15.31 -5.08 -1.22
N ALA A 166 14.69 -6.21 -1.52
CA ALA A 166 13.36 -6.58 -1.03
C ALA A 166 13.37 -6.95 0.46
N ALA A 167 12.87 -6.05 1.31
CA ALA A 167 12.89 -6.18 2.77
C ALA A 167 12.11 -7.41 3.30
N TRP A 168 11.08 -7.86 2.59
CA TRP A 168 10.31 -9.05 2.98
C TRP A 168 11.13 -10.35 2.96
N ARG A 169 12.33 -10.35 2.37
CA ARG A 169 13.27 -11.48 2.44
C ARG A 169 13.87 -11.68 3.83
N THR A 170 13.87 -10.65 4.66
CA THR A 170 14.51 -10.65 5.98
C THR A 170 13.60 -10.18 7.11
N LYS A 171 12.43 -9.63 6.80
CA LYS A 171 11.48 -9.12 7.79
C LYS A 171 10.19 -9.95 7.77
N PRO A 172 9.55 -10.18 8.93
CA PRO A 172 8.20 -10.73 8.97
C PRO A 172 7.25 -9.89 8.13
N ALA A 173 6.47 -10.54 7.26
CA ALA A 173 5.55 -9.87 6.35
C ALA A 173 4.14 -10.43 6.50
N TYR A 174 3.17 -9.51 6.56
CA TYR A 174 1.74 -9.78 6.64
C TYR A 174 1.02 -9.09 5.50
N ALA A 175 -0.15 -9.58 5.11
CA ALA A 175 -0.91 -8.96 4.04
C ALA A 175 -2.42 -9.05 4.23
N VAL A 176 -3.11 -8.08 3.66
CA VAL A 176 -4.54 -8.07 3.38
C VAL A 176 -4.72 -8.24 1.88
N ILE A 177 -5.44 -9.27 1.45
CA ILE A 177 -5.87 -9.47 0.07
C ILE A 177 -7.30 -8.96 -0.03
N ALA A 178 -7.54 -7.97 -0.88
CA ALA A 178 -8.87 -7.46 -1.17
C ALA A 178 -9.54 -8.33 -2.24
N THR A 179 -10.59 -9.08 -1.87
CA THR A 179 -11.15 -10.12 -2.77
C THR A 179 -11.95 -9.58 -3.95
N ASP A 180 -12.43 -8.33 -3.86
CA ASP A 180 -13.20 -7.66 -4.92
C ASP A 180 -12.38 -6.57 -5.63
N ASP A 181 -11.03 -6.61 -5.51
CA ASP A 181 -10.11 -5.63 -6.09
C ASP A 181 -10.13 -5.68 -7.63
N LYS A 182 -10.44 -4.54 -8.26
CA LYS A 182 -10.48 -4.36 -9.72
C LYS A 182 -9.28 -3.56 -10.27
N SER A 183 -8.42 -3.06 -9.37
CA SER A 183 -7.22 -2.29 -9.72
C SER A 183 -5.96 -3.15 -9.68
N LEU A 184 -5.76 -3.91 -8.60
CA LEU A 184 -4.72 -4.93 -8.47
C LEU A 184 -5.37 -6.29 -8.25
N ALA A 185 -5.50 -7.07 -9.32
CA ALA A 185 -6.24 -8.32 -9.30
C ALA A 185 -5.85 -9.24 -8.12
N PRO A 186 -6.82 -9.86 -7.42
CA PRO A 186 -6.54 -10.71 -6.26
C PRO A 186 -5.57 -11.84 -6.54
N GLU A 187 -5.60 -12.41 -7.75
CA GLU A 187 -4.65 -13.45 -8.19
C GLU A 187 -3.20 -12.97 -8.22
N ILE A 188 -2.96 -11.69 -8.54
CA ILE A 188 -1.62 -11.08 -8.48
C ILE A 188 -1.17 -10.95 -7.02
N GLN A 189 -2.07 -10.46 -6.14
CA GLN A 189 -1.80 -10.36 -4.71
C GLN A 189 -1.44 -11.74 -4.13
N HIS A 190 -2.25 -12.76 -4.41
CA HIS A 190 -2.00 -14.14 -4.00
C HIS A 190 -0.65 -14.67 -4.48
N ALA A 191 -0.30 -14.45 -5.75
CA ALA A 191 0.95 -14.92 -6.33
C ALA A 191 2.17 -14.32 -5.63
N MET A 192 2.17 -13.00 -5.39
CA MET A 192 3.25 -12.31 -4.70
C MET A 192 3.40 -12.79 -3.25
N TYR A 193 2.29 -12.87 -2.51
CA TYR A 193 2.33 -13.22 -1.07
C TYR A 193 2.65 -14.70 -0.84
N LYS A 194 2.20 -15.57 -1.73
CA LYS A 194 2.53 -17.01 -1.67
C LYS A 194 4.02 -17.25 -1.84
N ARG A 195 4.67 -16.61 -2.85
CA ARG A 195 6.11 -16.84 -3.11
C ARG A 195 7.01 -16.32 -1.98
N SER A 196 6.58 -15.26 -1.29
CA SER A 196 7.32 -14.63 -0.18
C SER A 196 7.04 -15.26 1.18
N ASN A 197 6.14 -16.25 1.27
CA ASN A 197 5.61 -16.79 2.52
C ASN A 197 5.01 -15.71 3.44
N THR A 198 4.46 -14.65 2.87
CA THR A 198 3.76 -13.60 3.60
C THR A 198 2.47 -14.16 4.23
N ILE A 199 2.22 -13.86 5.49
CA ILE A 199 1.00 -14.27 6.19
C ILE A 199 -0.16 -13.40 5.70
N ALA A 200 -0.94 -13.93 4.76
CA ALA A 200 -2.02 -13.19 4.09
C ALA A 200 -3.40 -13.57 4.65
N THR A 201 -4.27 -12.57 4.75
CA THR A 201 -5.68 -12.71 5.12
C THR A 201 -6.54 -12.10 4.03
N GLU A 202 -7.52 -12.85 3.54
CA GLU A 202 -8.53 -12.35 2.61
C GLU A 202 -9.56 -11.49 3.34
N VAL A 203 -9.87 -10.34 2.77
CA VAL A 203 -10.90 -9.42 3.26
C VAL A 203 -11.78 -9.03 2.08
N LYS A 204 -13.10 -9.19 2.24
CA LYS A 204 -14.04 -8.76 1.22
C LYS A 204 -14.05 -7.24 1.13
N GLY A 205 -13.69 -6.71 -0.02
CA GLY A 205 -13.62 -5.27 -0.26
C GLY A 205 -12.96 -4.96 -1.60
N SER A 206 -13.14 -3.73 -2.05
CA SER A 206 -12.50 -3.17 -3.25
C SER A 206 -11.00 -2.91 -3.02
N HIS A 207 -10.33 -2.29 -3.99
CA HIS A 207 -8.95 -1.84 -3.84
C HIS A 207 -8.77 -0.88 -2.63
N ALA A 208 -9.82 -0.13 -2.27
CA ALA A 208 -9.86 0.76 -1.12
C ALA A 208 -10.25 0.04 0.20
N VAL A 209 -9.92 -1.24 0.36
CA VAL A 209 -10.26 -2.08 1.51
C VAL A 209 -9.87 -1.49 2.87
N TYR A 210 -8.83 -0.66 2.93
CA TYR A 210 -8.40 0.02 4.16
C TYR A 210 -9.35 1.15 4.59
N ILE A 211 -10.23 1.59 3.68
CA ILE A 211 -11.27 2.59 3.96
C ILE A 211 -12.60 1.88 4.28
N SER A 212 -12.98 0.87 3.49
CA SER A 212 -14.26 0.16 3.64
C SER A 212 -14.24 -0.87 4.78
N GLN A 213 -13.08 -1.44 5.11
CA GLN A 213 -12.88 -2.47 6.15
C GLN A 213 -11.75 -2.10 7.12
N PRO A 214 -11.76 -0.89 7.73
CA PRO A 214 -10.64 -0.39 8.52
C PRO A 214 -10.37 -1.25 9.77
N GLU A 215 -11.39 -1.90 10.34
CA GLU A 215 -11.26 -2.81 11.49
C GLU A 215 -10.43 -4.05 11.14
N ALA A 216 -10.71 -4.66 9.99
CA ALA A 216 -9.98 -5.84 9.52
C ALA A 216 -8.52 -5.48 9.25
N VAL A 217 -8.27 -4.37 8.56
CA VAL A 217 -6.90 -3.89 8.28
C VAL A 217 -6.16 -3.53 9.57
N ALA A 218 -6.79 -2.81 10.50
CA ALA A 218 -6.19 -2.48 11.80
C ALA A 218 -5.83 -3.74 12.60
N GLN A 219 -6.68 -4.79 12.56
CA GLN A 219 -6.39 -6.04 13.26
C GLN A 219 -5.15 -6.75 12.71
N ILE A 220 -4.93 -6.77 11.40
CA ILE A 220 -3.72 -7.35 10.78
C ILE A 220 -2.47 -6.54 11.19
N ILE A 221 -2.56 -5.21 11.21
CA ILE A 221 -1.47 -4.33 11.68
C ILE A 221 -1.15 -4.62 13.14
N ILE A 222 -2.16 -4.79 14.00
CA ILE A 222 -1.98 -5.16 15.41
C ILE A 222 -1.32 -6.53 15.54
N THR A 223 -1.71 -7.51 14.72
CA THR A 223 -1.06 -8.82 14.68
C THR A 223 0.42 -8.70 14.33
N ALA A 224 0.74 -7.91 13.29
CA ALA A 224 2.12 -7.65 12.86
C ALA A 224 2.95 -6.86 13.88
N SER A 225 2.31 -6.19 14.85
CA SER A 225 2.98 -5.46 15.93
C SER A 225 3.43 -6.34 17.10
N ASN A 226 2.91 -7.56 17.20
CA ASN A 226 3.24 -8.51 18.28
C ASN A 226 4.31 -9.50 17.77
N ILE A 227 5.57 -9.09 17.88
CA ILE A 227 6.72 -9.94 17.52
C ILE A 227 7.20 -10.76 18.70
N GLU A 228 7.65 -11.98 18.43
CA GLU A 228 8.26 -12.86 19.42
C GLU A 228 9.63 -12.36 19.91
#